data_d5ae0781e56381551ec7dca4b8b50b75
#
_entry.id   d5ae0781e56381551ec7dca4b8b50b75
#
_cell.length_a   1.000
_cell.length_b   1.000
_cell.length_c   1.000
_cell.angle_alpha   90.00
_cell.angle_beta   90.00
_cell.angle_gamma   90.00
#
_symmetry.space_group_name_H-M   'P 1'
#
loop_
_entity.id
_entity.type
_entity.pdbx_description
1 polymer ?
#
loop_
_entity_poly.entity_id
_entity_poly.type
_entity_poly.pdbx_seq_one_letter_code
_entity_poly.pdbx_strand_id
1 'polypeptide(L)'
;MPVQMNQDIKAAPSNASANTPVKKRVFSGIQPTGNLHLGNYLGALRNWAQTQAEYDNIFCIVDLHALTMPIAPQELRQATRSLAALYLACGLDTRYCNLFIQSHVHEHPEMSWILSCYTPMGWLNRMTQFKTKAGENPDTVSTGLYCYPVLMACDILLYQTNYVPVGDDQRQHIEFTRDIAQRFNSLYGQQVFTIPEGQIRTVGARIMALDDPTKKMSKSDPNPGSRINLLDDPKTIKQKIAHATTDSQRLVAFDPERPGITNLLTIYQALTGQSEQEIESEFASQGYGDLKAALTERLVTTLAPIQQRHKELLSDLPTLDAVLKQGADNVRPIAAATLQHVKDVIGLG
;
A
#
# COMPACT_ATOMS: atom_id res chain seq x y z
N MET A 1 46.99 -13.93 -64.21
CA MET A 1 47.18 -14.06 -62.77
C MET A 1 46.15 -13.13 -62.05
N PRO A 2 45.13 -13.66 -61.43
CA PRO A 2 44.21 -12.82 -60.66
C PRO A 2 44.63 -12.72 -59.18
N VAL A 3 44.57 -11.53 -58.69
CA VAL A 3 44.88 -11.14 -57.31
C VAL A 3 43.73 -11.62 -56.38
N GLN A 4 44.09 -12.39 -55.36
CA GLN A 4 43.20 -12.79 -54.27
C GLN A 4 43.00 -11.59 -53.33
N MET A 5 41.74 -11.15 -53.16
CA MET A 5 41.33 -10.23 -52.07
C MET A 5 40.92 -11.08 -50.85
N ASN A 6 41.75 -10.99 -49.82
CA ASN A 6 41.44 -11.50 -48.49
C ASN A 6 40.41 -10.55 -47.83
N GLN A 7 39.21 -11.04 -47.52
CA GLN A 7 38.22 -10.33 -46.67
C GLN A 7 38.30 -10.90 -45.25
N ASP A 8 39.06 -10.23 -44.40
CA ASP A 8 38.99 -10.43 -42.94
C ASP A 8 37.66 -9.86 -42.40
N ILE A 9 36.68 -10.74 -42.20
CA ILE A 9 35.46 -10.42 -41.47
C ILE A 9 35.81 -10.49 -39.98
N LYS A 10 36.08 -9.33 -39.37
CA LYS A 10 36.13 -9.19 -37.90
C LYS A 10 34.75 -9.48 -37.33
N ALA A 11 34.64 -10.58 -36.57
CA ALA A 11 33.48 -10.88 -35.73
C ALA A 11 33.31 -9.76 -34.71
N ALA A 12 32.10 -9.18 -34.64
CA ALA A 12 31.71 -8.24 -33.63
C ALA A 12 31.70 -8.93 -32.25
N PRO A 13 32.09 -8.22 -31.16
CA PRO A 13 32.06 -8.80 -29.83
C PRO A 13 30.59 -9.09 -29.43
N SER A 14 30.33 -10.34 -29.06
CA SER A 14 29.07 -10.75 -28.45
C SER A 14 28.88 -9.98 -27.15
N ASN A 15 27.91 -9.06 -27.11
CA ASN A 15 27.45 -8.48 -25.89
C ASN A 15 26.87 -9.59 -25.00
N ALA A 16 27.68 -10.07 -24.09
CA ALA A 16 27.22 -10.84 -22.95
C ALA A 16 26.37 -9.87 -22.11
N SER A 17 25.04 -9.91 -22.27
CA SER A 17 24.12 -9.27 -21.38
C SER A 17 24.34 -9.89 -19.99
N ALA A 18 24.90 -9.11 -19.07
CA ALA A 18 25.00 -9.47 -17.67
C ALA A 18 23.60 -9.93 -17.20
N ASN A 19 23.53 -11.14 -16.67
CA ASN A 19 22.33 -11.77 -16.13
C ASN A 19 21.94 -11.03 -14.84
N THR A 20 21.36 -9.84 -14.96
CA THR A 20 20.78 -9.14 -13.82
C THR A 20 19.58 -9.96 -13.37
N PRO A 21 19.54 -10.47 -12.14
CA PRO A 21 18.42 -11.29 -11.69
C PRO A 21 17.13 -10.49 -11.84
N VAL A 22 16.12 -11.10 -12.47
CA VAL A 22 14.79 -10.48 -12.62
C VAL A 22 14.21 -10.21 -11.23
N LYS A 23 14.00 -8.93 -10.93
CA LYS A 23 13.43 -8.53 -9.64
C LYS A 23 12.02 -9.09 -9.48
N LYS A 24 11.70 -9.53 -8.27
CA LYS A 24 10.36 -9.96 -7.92
C LYS A 24 9.41 -8.77 -7.94
N ARG A 25 8.23 -8.96 -8.52
CA ARG A 25 7.21 -7.91 -8.62
C ARG A 25 6.37 -7.84 -7.36
N VAL A 26 6.22 -6.62 -6.85
CA VAL A 26 5.40 -6.29 -5.69
C VAL A 26 4.26 -5.38 -6.14
N PHE A 27 3.02 -5.74 -5.78
CA PHE A 27 1.84 -4.91 -6.02
C PHE A 27 1.24 -4.43 -4.69
N SER A 28 0.95 -3.15 -4.60
CA SER A 28 0.23 -2.57 -3.46
C SER A 28 -0.85 -1.63 -3.95
N GLY A 29 -2.10 -1.95 -3.63
CA GLY A 29 -3.26 -1.10 -3.88
C GLY A 29 -3.69 -0.35 -2.62
N ILE A 30 -4.01 0.94 -2.77
CA ILE A 30 -4.58 1.73 -1.69
C ILE A 30 -5.75 2.57 -2.17
N GLN A 31 -6.86 2.50 -1.43
CA GLN A 31 -8.05 3.32 -1.70
C GLN A 31 -7.79 4.78 -1.34
N PRO A 32 -8.18 5.74 -2.20
CA PRO A 32 -8.12 7.16 -1.92
C PRO A 32 -9.27 7.62 -1.00
N THR A 33 -9.47 6.88 0.10
CA THR A 33 -10.49 7.17 1.10
C THR A 33 -9.86 7.29 2.48
N GLY A 34 -10.22 8.34 3.21
CA GLY A 34 -9.65 8.63 4.53
C GLY A 34 -8.17 9.02 4.48
N ASN A 35 -7.69 9.58 5.58
CA ASN A 35 -6.32 10.06 5.70
C ASN A 35 -5.35 8.94 6.05
N LEU A 36 -4.13 8.96 5.48
CA LEU A 36 -3.04 8.12 5.96
C LEU A 36 -2.64 8.57 7.36
N HIS A 37 -2.47 7.60 8.25
CA HIS A 37 -2.07 7.83 9.62
C HIS A 37 -0.66 7.29 9.90
N LEU A 38 -0.13 7.67 11.05
CA LEU A 38 1.22 7.31 11.50
C LEU A 38 1.50 5.80 11.42
N GLY A 39 0.51 4.97 11.77
CA GLY A 39 0.61 3.51 11.66
C GLY A 39 0.80 3.01 10.23
N ASN A 40 0.24 3.68 9.21
CA ASN A 40 0.51 3.37 7.80
C ASN A 40 1.94 3.76 7.41
N TYR A 41 2.39 4.92 7.87
CA TYR A 41 3.73 5.42 7.56
C TYR A 41 4.82 4.57 8.19
N LEU A 42 4.80 4.41 9.51
CA LEU A 42 5.81 3.64 10.24
C LEU A 42 5.73 2.13 10.01
N GLY A 43 4.51 1.63 9.78
CA GLY A 43 4.26 0.19 9.55
C GLY A 43 4.57 -0.28 8.13
N ALA A 44 4.50 0.60 7.12
CA ALA A 44 4.63 0.19 5.73
C ALA A 44 5.39 1.18 4.84
N LEU A 45 4.89 2.42 4.66
CA LEU A 45 5.38 3.34 3.63
C LEU A 45 6.87 3.66 3.76
N ARG A 46 7.34 3.92 4.98
CA ARG A 46 8.75 4.23 5.25
C ARG A 46 9.67 3.07 4.83
N ASN A 47 9.27 1.84 5.13
CA ASN A 47 10.04 0.66 4.74
C ASN A 47 10.02 0.45 3.22
N TRP A 48 8.88 0.69 2.56
CA TRP A 48 8.80 0.61 1.10
C TRP A 48 9.74 1.62 0.44
N ALA A 49 9.76 2.85 0.92
CA ALA A 49 10.67 3.87 0.41
C ALA A 49 12.15 3.47 0.58
N GLN A 50 12.51 2.80 1.67
CA GLN A 50 13.87 2.35 1.94
C GLN A 50 14.31 1.14 1.09
N THR A 51 13.38 0.21 0.80
CA THR A 51 13.68 -1.06 0.09
C THR A 51 13.20 -1.07 -1.36
N GLN A 52 12.70 0.05 -1.88
CA GLN A 52 12.09 0.10 -3.20
C GLN A 52 13.03 -0.31 -4.35
N ALA A 53 14.34 -0.11 -4.18
CA ALA A 53 15.32 -0.52 -5.19
C ALA A 53 15.50 -2.05 -5.33
N GLU A 54 15.00 -2.84 -4.37
CA GLU A 54 15.18 -4.30 -4.34
C GLU A 54 14.14 -5.04 -5.20
N TYR A 55 13.01 -4.40 -5.48
CA TYR A 55 11.85 -5.02 -6.13
C TYR A 55 11.42 -4.25 -7.40
N ASP A 56 10.61 -4.90 -8.23
CA ASP A 56 9.81 -4.25 -9.28
C ASP A 56 8.46 -3.84 -8.65
N ASN A 57 8.38 -2.57 -8.21
CA ASN A 57 7.26 -2.10 -7.40
C ASN A 57 6.18 -1.43 -8.23
N ILE A 58 4.94 -1.84 -7.99
CA ILE A 58 3.73 -1.27 -8.58
C ILE A 58 2.81 -0.79 -7.45
N PHE A 59 2.60 0.54 -7.37
CA PHE A 59 1.68 1.18 -6.43
C PHE A 59 0.47 1.72 -7.19
N CYS A 60 -0.69 1.20 -6.85
CA CYS A 60 -1.95 1.54 -7.50
C CYS A 60 -2.88 2.30 -6.55
N ILE A 61 -3.30 3.49 -6.95
CA ILE A 61 -4.37 4.21 -6.26
C ILE A 61 -5.69 3.66 -6.82
N VAL A 62 -6.36 2.84 -6.01
CA VAL A 62 -7.52 2.05 -6.46
C VAL A 62 -8.81 2.84 -6.33
N ASP A 63 -8.99 3.79 -7.23
CA ASP A 63 -10.14 4.70 -7.28
C ASP A 63 -11.44 3.99 -7.70
N LEU A 64 -11.39 2.93 -8.51
CA LEU A 64 -12.55 2.10 -8.81
C LEU A 64 -13.08 1.38 -7.55
N HIS A 65 -12.21 0.95 -6.65
CA HIS A 65 -12.66 0.40 -5.36
C HIS A 65 -13.32 1.45 -4.47
N ALA A 66 -12.95 2.72 -4.58
CA ALA A 66 -13.60 3.79 -3.82
C ALA A 66 -15.07 3.96 -4.21
N LEU A 67 -15.46 3.64 -5.44
CA LEU A 67 -16.84 3.72 -5.93
C LEU A 67 -17.78 2.69 -5.29
N THR A 68 -17.26 1.71 -4.55
CA THR A 68 -18.09 0.73 -3.81
C THR A 68 -18.91 1.38 -2.70
N MET A 69 -18.53 2.58 -2.28
CA MET A 69 -19.25 3.42 -1.34
C MET A 69 -19.56 4.78 -1.99
N PRO A 70 -20.69 5.43 -1.62
CA PRO A 70 -20.99 6.76 -2.14
C PRO A 70 -19.87 7.76 -1.79
N ILE A 71 -19.36 8.45 -2.81
CA ILE A 71 -18.35 9.49 -2.66
C ILE A 71 -18.62 10.63 -3.65
N ALA A 72 -18.47 11.88 -3.22
CA ALA A 72 -18.66 13.03 -4.10
C ALA A 72 -17.53 13.09 -5.17
N PRO A 73 -17.84 13.42 -6.44
CA PRO A 73 -16.85 13.41 -7.51
C PRO A 73 -15.64 14.32 -7.26
N GLN A 74 -15.84 15.47 -6.62
CA GLN A 74 -14.73 16.35 -6.26
C GLN A 74 -13.86 15.79 -5.15
N GLU A 75 -14.49 15.17 -4.15
CA GLU A 75 -13.80 14.51 -3.05
C GLU A 75 -12.93 13.37 -3.56
N LEU A 76 -13.45 12.50 -4.42
CA LEU A 76 -12.67 11.41 -5.03
C LEU A 76 -11.45 11.95 -5.78
N ARG A 77 -11.62 12.97 -6.62
CA ARG A 77 -10.51 13.58 -7.37
C ARG A 77 -9.44 14.17 -6.45
N GLN A 78 -9.86 14.91 -5.41
CA GLN A 78 -8.94 15.52 -4.46
C GLN A 78 -8.22 14.47 -3.62
N ALA A 79 -8.94 13.48 -3.13
CA ALA A 79 -8.39 12.38 -2.33
C ALA A 79 -7.38 11.55 -3.13
N THR A 80 -7.67 11.26 -4.41
CA THR A 80 -6.77 10.53 -5.31
C THR A 80 -5.45 11.27 -5.51
N ARG A 81 -5.48 12.58 -5.83
CA ARG A 81 -4.28 13.40 -5.99
C ARG A 81 -3.52 13.60 -4.68
N SER A 82 -4.24 13.86 -3.59
CA SER A 82 -3.64 14.01 -2.27
C SER A 82 -2.91 12.75 -1.83
N LEU A 83 -3.50 11.57 -2.08
CA LEU A 83 -2.87 10.30 -1.77
C LEU A 83 -1.61 10.05 -2.61
N ALA A 84 -1.65 10.36 -3.92
CA ALA A 84 -0.49 10.27 -4.80
C ALA A 84 0.66 11.18 -4.32
N ALA A 85 0.32 12.45 -4.05
CA ALA A 85 1.28 13.41 -3.52
C ALA A 85 1.88 12.95 -2.19
N LEU A 86 1.07 12.35 -1.32
CA LEU A 86 1.52 11.86 -0.02
C LEU A 86 2.47 10.66 -0.15
N TYR A 87 2.23 9.76 -1.10
CA TYR A 87 3.14 8.65 -1.39
C TYR A 87 4.52 9.15 -1.83
N LEU A 88 4.55 10.09 -2.77
CA LEU A 88 5.79 10.71 -3.23
C LEU A 88 6.47 11.51 -2.09
N ALA A 89 5.69 12.21 -1.27
CA ALA A 89 6.21 12.95 -0.13
C ALA A 89 6.80 12.04 0.97
N CYS A 90 6.26 10.81 1.12
CA CYS A 90 6.81 9.80 2.02
C CYS A 90 8.07 9.09 1.49
N GLY A 91 8.58 9.49 0.32
CA GLY A 91 9.85 9.01 -0.22
C GLY A 91 9.76 7.94 -1.30
N LEU A 92 8.55 7.66 -1.84
CA LEU A 92 8.47 6.84 -3.05
C LEU A 92 9.08 7.59 -4.24
N ASP A 93 9.98 6.92 -4.95
CA ASP A 93 10.72 7.46 -6.08
C ASP A 93 10.34 6.71 -7.37
N THR A 94 9.83 7.44 -8.33
CA THR A 94 9.37 6.90 -9.62
C THR A 94 10.49 6.29 -10.48
N ARG A 95 11.74 6.44 -10.09
CA ARG A 95 12.86 5.69 -10.68
C ARG A 95 12.86 4.21 -10.27
N TYR A 96 12.24 3.87 -9.15
CA TYR A 96 12.21 2.51 -8.57
C TYR A 96 10.80 1.93 -8.45
N CYS A 97 9.78 2.70 -8.76
CA CYS A 97 8.39 2.24 -8.69
C CYS A 97 7.51 2.89 -9.75
N ASN A 98 6.43 2.22 -10.09
CA ASN A 98 5.36 2.78 -10.89
C ASN A 98 4.20 3.16 -9.96
N LEU A 99 3.86 4.45 -9.89
CA LEU A 99 2.70 4.96 -9.17
C LEU A 99 1.66 5.43 -10.16
N PHE A 100 0.44 4.89 -10.11
CA PHE A 100 -0.63 5.23 -11.05
C PHE A 100 -2.02 5.14 -10.43
N ILE A 101 -3.02 5.63 -11.16
CA ILE A 101 -4.44 5.54 -10.80
C ILE A 101 -5.05 4.35 -11.55
N GLN A 102 -5.78 3.50 -10.84
CA GLN A 102 -6.37 2.26 -11.36
C GLN A 102 -7.23 2.50 -12.60
N SER A 103 -8.09 3.51 -12.59
CA SER A 103 -8.97 3.84 -13.72
C SER A 103 -8.23 4.32 -14.97
N HIS A 104 -6.94 4.65 -14.88
CA HIS A 104 -6.11 4.98 -16.04
C HIS A 104 -5.66 3.75 -16.85
N VAL A 105 -5.86 2.54 -16.32
CA VAL A 105 -5.52 1.26 -16.95
C VAL A 105 -6.80 0.44 -17.09
N HIS A 106 -7.43 0.53 -18.25
CA HIS A 106 -8.77 -0.04 -18.51
C HIS A 106 -8.78 -1.57 -18.59
N GLU A 107 -7.64 -2.22 -18.59
CA GLU A 107 -7.50 -3.67 -18.48
C GLU A 107 -8.05 -4.21 -17.14
N HIS A 108 -8.04 -3.42 -16.07
CA HIS A 108 -8.58 -3.84 -14.77
C HIS A 108 -10.07 -4.22 -14.82
N PRO A 109 -11.00 -3.35 -15.27
CA PRO A 109 -12.42 -3.71 -15.35
C PRO A 109 -12.71 -4.81 -16.37
N GLU A 110 -11.98 -4.88 -17.51
CA GLU A 110 -12.17 -5.97 -18.49
C GLU A 110 -11.77 -7.32 -17.89
N MET A 111 -10.58 -7.40 -17.26
CA MET A 111 -10.15 -8.62 -16.55
C MET A 111 -11.11 -8.98 -15.41
N SER A 112 -11.63 -7.98 -14.69
CA SER A 112 -12.58 -8.21 -13.60
C SER A 112 -13.86 -8.87 -14.09
N TRP A 113 -14.39 -8.45 -15.24
CA TRP A 113 -15.52 -9.11 -15.87
C TRP A 113 -15.19 -10.56 -16.21
N ILE A 114 -14.08 -10.80 -16.89
CA ILE A 114 -13.66 -12.16 -17.27
C ILE A 114 -13.54 -13.04 -16.03
N LEU A 115 -12.76 -12.64 -15.02
CA LEU A 115 -12.56 -13.44 -13.82
C LEU A 115 -13.84 -13.61 -12.98
N SER A 116 -14.80 -12.70 -13.07
CA SER A 116 -16.13 -12.88 -12.46
C SER A 116 -16.85 -14.10 -13.01
N CYS A 117 -16.69 -14.42 -14.30
CA CYS A 117 -17.26 -15.59 -14.94
C CYS A 117 -16.60 -16.92 -14.47
N TYR A 118 -15.39 -16.85 -13.90
CA TYR A 118 -14.66 -18.01 -13.36
C TYR A 118 -14.71 -18.12 -11.84
N THR A 119 -15.30 -17.13 -11.16
CA THR A 119 -15.38 -17.08 -9.70
C THR A 119 -16.70 -17.62 -9.19
N PRO A 120 -16.71 -18.73 -8.42
CA PRO A 120 -17.95 -19.26 -7.86
C PRO A 120 -18.60 -18.29 -6.85
N MET A 121 -19.91 -18.08 -6.94
CA MET A 121 -20.67 -17.26 -5.99
C MET A 121 -20.43 -17.65 -4.52
N GLY A 122 -20.29 -18.96 -4.24
CA GLY A 122 -20.03 -19.46 -2.89
C GLY A 122 -18.70 -18.96 -2.29
N TRP A 123 -17.74 -18.57 -3.11
CA TRP A 123 -16.47 -17.98 -2.65
C TRP A 123 -16.70 -16.54 -2.18
N LEU A 124 -17.44 -15.75 -2.95
CA LEU A 124 -17.81 -14.37 -2.58
C LEU A 124 -18.68 -14.34 -1.31
N ASN A 125 -19.63 -15.28 -1.16
CA ASN A 125 -20.46 -15.38 0.03
C ASN A 125 -19.69 -15.64 1.35
N ARG A 126 -18.48 -16.19 1.26
CA ARG A 126 -17.61 -16.43 2.42
C ARG A 126 -16.77 -15.22 2.81
N MET A 127 -16.70 -14.17 1.96
CA MET A 127 -15.93 -12.96 2.24
C MET A 127 -16.53 -12.20 3.42
N THR A 128 -15.74 -12.08 4.50
CA THR A 128 -16.22 -11.49 5.76
C THR A 128 -16.43 -9.99 5.67
N GLN A 129 -15.62 -9.29 4.90
CA GLN A 129 -15.71 -7.83 4.76
C GLN A 129 -16.99 -7.34 4.08
N PHE A 130 -17.58 -8.12 3.19
CA PHE A 130 -18.90 -7.81 2.64
C PHE A 130 -19.94 -7.71 3.77
N LYS A 131 -19.98 -8.71 4.64
CA LYS A 131 -20.93 -8.77 5.76
C LYS A 131 -20.76 -7.58 6.72
N THR A 132 -19.51 -7.19 6.98
CA THR A 132 -19.21 -6.05 7.86
C THR A 132 -19.61 -4.71 7.24
N LYS A 133 -19.39 -4.52 5.93
CA LYS A 133 -19.66 -3.25 5.23
C LYS A 133 -21.13 -3.11 4.79
N ALA A 134 -21.81 -4.21 4.54
CA ALA A 134 -23.23 -4.22 4.14
C ALA A 134 -24.16 -3.75 5.27
N GLY A 135 -23.73 -3.84 6.54
CA GLY A 135 -24.55 -3.44 7.68
C GLY A 135 -25.82 -4.28 7.81
N GLU A 136 -26.87 -3.67 8.40
CA GLU A 136 -28.16 -4.35 8.67
C GLU A 136 -29.07 -4.44 7.45
N ASN A 137 -28.79 -3.70 6.37
CA ASN A 137 -29.66 -3.67 5.19
C ASN A 137 -28.91 -4.04 3.90
N PRO A 138 -28.72 -5.34 3.63
CA PRO A 138 -28.01 -5.83 2.44
C PRO A 138 -28.66 -5.43 1.10
N ASP A 139 -29.96 -5.14 1.08
CA ASP A 139 -30.70 -4.78 -0.14
C ASP A 139 -30.32 -3.40 -0.70
N THR A 140 -29.69 -2.57 0.09
CA THR A 140 -29.22 -1.23 -0.32
C THR A 140 -27.77 -1.21 -0.78
N VAL A 141 -27.09 -2.36 -0.72
CA VAL A 141 -25.66 -2.49 -1.02
C VAL A 141 -25.44 -2.65 -2.52
N SER A 142 -24.48 -1.91 -3.07
CA SER A 142 -24.16 -1.99 -4.49
C SER A 142 -23.56 -3.37 -4.87
N THR A 143 -23.84 -3.83 -6.09
CA THR A 143 -23.18 -5.03 -6.65
C THR A 143 -21.65 -4.89 -6.62
N GLY A 144 -21.14 -3.66 -6.81
CA GLY A 144 -19.70 -3.39 -6.72
C GLY A 144 -19.10 -3.77 -5.36
N LEU A 145 -19.83 -3.52 -4.25
CA LEU A 145 -19.36 -3.94 -2.92
C LEU A 145 -19.36 -5.46 -2.74
N TYR A 146 -20.21 -6.19 -3.46
CA TYR A 146 -20.19 -7.66 -3.45
C TYR A 146 -19.05 -8.22 -4.31
N CYS A 147 -18.79 -7.61 -5.49
CA CYS A 147 -17.85 -8.12 -6.48
C CYS A 147 -16.42 -7.56 -6.33
N TYR A 148 -16.18 -6.53 -5.48
CA TYR A 148 -14.84 -5.91 -5.39
C TYR A 148 -13.70 -6.90 -5.09
N PRO A 149 -13.87 -8.05 -4.41
CA PRO A 149 -12.77 -8.99 -4.23
C PRO A 149 -12.25 -9.57 -5.54
N VAL A 150 -13.11 -9.68 -6.56
CA VAL A 150 -12.69 -10.10 -7.91
C VAL A 150 -11.87 -9.01 -8.58
N LEU A 151 -12.29 -7.74 -8.48
CA LEU A 151 -11.50 -6.60 -8.97
C LEU A 151 -10.13 -6.52 -8.28
N MET A 152 -10.07 -6.76 -6.96
CA MET A 152 -8.78 -6.81 -6.24
C MET A 152 -7.91 -7.97 -6.73
N ALA A 153 -8.48 -9.14 -7.00
CA ALA A 153 -7.74 -10.25 -7.60
C ALA A 153 -7.19 -9.86 -8.98
N CYS A 154 -7.98 -9.15 -9.80
CA CYS A 154 -7.54 -8.66 -11.11
C CYS A 154 -6.40 -7.66 -11.00
N ASP A 155 -6.48 -6.72 -10.05
CA ASP A 155 -5.42 -5.73 -9.80
C ASP A 155 -4.06 -6.41 -9.57
N ILE A 156 -4.05 -7.54 -8.89
CA ILE A 156 -2.85 -8.31 -8.55
C ILE A 156 -2.39 -9.18 -9.73
N LEU A 157 -3.32 -9.90 -10.34
CA LEU A 157 -3.02 -10.94 -11.35
C LEU A 157 -2.63 -10.34 -12.70
N LEU A 158 -3.16 -9.16 -13.08
CA LEU A 158 -2.80 -8.46 -14.31
C LEU A 158 -1.30 -8.21 -14.44
N TYR A 159 -0.63 -7.98 -13.32
CA TYR A 159 0.79 -7.66 -13.31
C TYR A 159 1.69 -8.87 -13.02
N GLN A 160 1.15 -10.11 -13.03
CA GLN A 160 1.93 -11.30 -12.71
C GLN A 160 2.72 -11.14 -11.39
N THR A 161 2.01 -10.63 -10.38
CA THR A 161 2.58 -10.23 -9.09
C THR A 161 3.13 -11.42 -8.32
N ASN A 162 4.34 -11.28 -7.76
CA ASN A 162 4.92 -12.28 -6.86
C ASN A 162 4.49 -12.05 -5.41
N TYR A 163 4.53 -10.80 -4.95
CA TYR A 163 4.31 -10.45 -3.55
C TYR A 163 3.31 -9.32 -3.39
N VAL A 164 2.41 -9.47 -2.43
CA VAL A 164 1.45 -8.43 -2.04
C VAL A 164 1.66 -8.12 -0.55
N PRO A 165 2.20 -6.94 -0.20
CA PRO A 165 2.34 -6.53 1.20
C PRO A 165 0.96 -6.25 1.79
N VAL A 166 0.55 -7.04 2.78
CA VAL A 166 -0.78 -6.93 3.39
C VAL A 166 -0.72 -7.04 4.90
N GLY A 167 -1.72 -6.43 5.56
CA GLY A 167 -2.02 -6.72 6.96
C GLY A 167 -2.81 -8.02 7.11
N ASP A 168 -2.90 -8.54 8.33
CA ASP A 168 -3.63 -9.78 8.63
C ASP A 168 -5.10 -9.76 8.19
N ASP A 169 -5.73 -8.58 8.23
CA ASP A 169 -7.12 -8.36 7.81
C ASP A 169 -7.35 -8.58 6.31
N GLN A 170 -6.29 -8.54 5.49
CA GLN A 170 -6.34 -8.77 4.05
C GLN A 170 -5.94 -10.20 3.63
N ARG A 171 -5.58 -11.07 4.57
CA ARG A 171 -5.16 -12.45 4.28
C ARG A 171 -6.21 -13.20 3.45
N GLN A 172 -7.49 -13.08 3.84
CA GLN A 172 -8.59 -13.74 3.13
C GLN A 172 -8.69 -13.30 1.65
N HIS A 173 -8.43 -12.02 1.35
CA HIS A 173 -8.43 -11.53 -0.02
C HIS A 173 -7.26 -12.08 -0.85
N ILE A 174 -6.10 -12.26 -0.24
CA ILE A 174 -4.96 -12.87 -0.94
C ILE A 174 -5.22 -14.34 -1.22
N GLU A 175 -5.75 -15.11 -0.25
CA GLU A 175 -6.13 -16.50 -0.50
C GLU A 175 -7.22 -16.61 -1.58
N PHE A 176 -8.21 -15.73 -1.57
CA PHE A 176 -9.22 -15.66 -2.63
C PHE A 176 -8.59 -15.38 -4.01
N THR A 177 -7.61 -14.48 -4.10
CA THR A 177 -6.87 -14.21 -5.34
C THR A 177 -6.09 -15.44 -5.81
N ARG A 178 -5.44 -16.14 -4.88
CA ARG A 178 -4.71 -17.39 -5.15
C ARG A 178 -5.62 -18.49 -5.67
N ASP A 179 -6.79 -18.66 -5.02
CA ASP A 179 -7.81 -19.63 -5.43
C ASP A 179 -8.28 -19.37 -6.87
N ILE A 180 -8.55 -18.11 -7.24
CA ILE A 180 -8.91 -17.73 -8.61
C ILE A 180 -7.79 -18.09 -9.59
N ALA A 181 -6.54 -17.72 -9.30
CA ALA A 181 -5.40 -17.99 -10.16
C ALA A 181 -5.16 -19.49 -10.34
N GLN A 182 -5.19 -20.26 -9.26
CA GLN A 182 -5.03 -21.72 -9.28
C GLN A 182 -6.15 -22.40 -10.06
N ARG A 183 -7.39 -22.00 -9.82
CA ARG A 183 -8.54 -22.52 -10.55
C ARG A 183 -8.42 -22.25 -12.05
N PHE A 184 -8.07 -21.01 -12.45
CA PHE A 184 -7.93 -20.64 -13.85
C PHE A 184 -6.80 -21.44 -14.53
N ASN A 185 -5.62 -21.48 -13.91
CA ASN A 185 -4.50 -22.26 -14.40
C ASN A 185 -4.84 -23.76 -14.57
N SER A 186 -5.57 -24.33 -13.60
CA SER A 186 -5.98 -25.74 -13.65
C SER A 186 -7.00 -26.02 -14.74
N LEU A 187 -7.98 -25.12 -14.96
CA LEU A 187 -9.02 -25.28 -15.98
C LEU A 187 -8.42 -25.35 -17.39
N TYR A 188 -7.34 -24.59 -17.63
CA TYR A 188 -6.72 -24.52 -18.94
C TYR A 188 -5.43 -25.35 -19.06
N GLY A 189 -5.03 -26.04 -17.98
CA GLY A 189 -3.85 -26.93 -17.98
C GLY A 189 -2.52 -26.21 -18.22
N GLN A 190 -2.46 -24.90 -17.99
CA GLN A 190 -1.24 -24.08 -18.18
C GLN A 190 -1.15 -22.97 -17.15
N GLN A 191 0.06 -22.48 -16.92
CA GLN A 191 0.30 -21.37 -15.99
C GLN A 191 0.02 -20.02 -16.68
N VAL A 192 -1.21 -19.55 -16.61
CA VAL A 192 -1.63 -18.23 -17.12
C VAL A 192 -1.31 -17.13 -16.11
N PHE A 193 -1.56 -17.39 -14.84
CA PHE A 193 -1.30 -16.45 -13.75
C PHE A 193 -0.19 -16.94 -12.83
N THR A 194 0.70 -16.02 -12.44
CA THR A 194 1.57 -16.20 -11.28
C THR A 194 0.70 -16.25 -10.02
N ILE A 195 0.95 -17.24 -9.14
CA ILE A 195 0.24 -17.34 -7.86
C ILE A 195 0.90 -16.39 -6.86
N PRO A 196 0.24 -15.32 -6.42
CA PRO A 196 0.86 -14.35 -5.54
C PRO A 196 1.01 -14.87 -4.11
N GLU A 197 2.00 -14.34 -3.38
CA GLU A 197 2.18 -14.58 -1.96
C GLU A 197 1.88 -13.31 -1.16
N GLY A 198 1.08 -13.44 -0.11
CA GLY A 198 0.88 -12.38 0.87
C GLY A 198 2.11 -12.23 1.75
N GLN A 199 2.80 -11.10 1.65
CA GLN A 199 3.88 -10.79 2.58
C GLN A 199 3.32 -10.05 3.79
N ILE A 200 3.19 -10.75 4.90
CA ILE A 200 2.99 -10.10 6.20
C ILE A 200 4.35 -9.57 6.61
N ARG A 201 4.63 -8.31 6.22
CA ARG A 201 5.85 -7.67 6.69
C ARG A 201 5.71 -7.35 8.17
N THR A 202 6.42 -8.09 8.98
CA THR A 202 6.65 -7.79 10.41
C THR A 202 7.59 -6.59 10.60
N VAL A 203 8.12 -6.04 9.50
CA VAL A 203 9.07 -4.94 9.51
C VAL A 203 8.31 -3.61 9.60
N GLY A 204 8.16 -3.12 10.80
CA GLY A 204 7.52 -1.85 11.13
C GLY A 204 6.80 -1.95 12.48
N ALA A 205 6.81 -0.86 13.23
CA ALA A 205 6.17 -0.80 14.52
C ALA A 205 4.65 -1.00 14.38
N ARG A 206 4.08 -1.92 15.16
CA ARG A 206 2.62 -2.05 15.28
C ARG A 206 2.11 -0.91 16.16
N ILE A 207 1.67 0.16 15.54
CA ILE A 207 1.17 1.33 16.24
C ILE A 207 -0.29 1.11 16.64
N MET A 208 -0.58 1.29 17.92
CA MET A 208 -1.91 1.15 18.50
C MET A 208 -2.64 2.49 18.54
N ALA A 209 -3.97 2.47 18.74
CA ALA A 209 -4.77 3.67 18.91
C ALA A 209 -4.33 4.44 20.15
N LEU A 210 -4.45 5.77 20.11
CA LEU A 210 -3.98 6.63 21.21
C LEU A 210 -4.94 6.62 22.40
N ASP A 211 -6.21 6.43 22.17
CA ASP A 211 -7.28 6.39 23.19
C ASP A 211 -7.54 4.98 23.72
N ASP A 212 -7.35 3.95 22.88
CA ASP A 212 -7.49 2.55 23.24
C ASP A 212 -6.29 1.73 22.71
N PRO A 213 -5.20 1.65 23.49
CA PRO A 213 -3.96 0.98 23.04
C PRO A 213 -4.06 -0.55 22.93
N THR A 214 -5.24 -1.12 23.18
CA THR A 214 -5.53 -2.53 22.87
C THR A 214 -5.93 -2.75 21.42
N LYS A 215 -6.34 -1.68 20.72
CA LYS A 215 -6.73 -1.70 19.31
C LYS A 215 -5.64 -1.12 18.42
N LYS A 216 -5.47 -1.69 17.22
CA LYS A 216 -4.57 -1.12 16.22
C LYS A 216 -5.09 0.23 15.74
N MET A 217 -4.18 1.22 15.55
CA MET A 217 -4.52 2.49 14.92
C MET A 217 -5.15 2.25 13.54
N SER A 218 -6.34 2.82 13.31
CA SER A 218 -7.16 2.53 12.14
C SER A 218 -7.76 3.79 11.51
N LYS A 219 -7.87 3.79 10.17
CA LYS A 219 -8.59 4.83 9.42
C LYS A 219 -10.08 4.88 9.73
N SER A 220 -10.68 3.74 10.00
CA SER A 220 -12.13 3.57 10.20
C SER A 220 -12.59 3.82 11.64
N ASP A 221 -11.67 4.13 12.55
CA ASP A 221 -12.05 4.48 13.91
C ASP A 221 -12.91 5.76 13.91
N PRO A 222 -14.10 5.76 14.52
CA PRO A 222 -14.97 6.94 14.58
C PRO A 222 -14.37 8.10 15.39
N ASN A 223 -13.47 7.80 16.35
CA ASN A 223 -12.79 8.83 17.13
C ASN A 223 -11.56 9.36 16.36
N PRO A 224 -11.57 10.63 15.85
CA PRO A 224 -10.41 11.21 15.18
C PRO A 224 -9.21 11.40 16.11
N GLY A 225 -9.41 11.41 17.43
CA GLY A 225 -8.35 11.48 18.44
C GLY A 225 -7.57 10.19 18.62
N SER A 226 -8.08 9.04 18.13
CA SER A 226 -7.46 7.73 18.24
C SER A 226 -6.17 7.60 17.40
N ARG A 227 -5.95 8.50 16.42
CA ARG A 227 -4.86 8.41 15.44
C ARG A 227 -4.20 9.75 15.14
N ILE A 228 -2.92 9.71 14.80
CA ILE A 228 -2.20 10.83 14.18
C ILE A 228 -2.26 10.66 12.67
N ASN A 229 -2.90 11.59 11.97
CA ASN A 229 -2.84 11.64 10.50
C ASN A 229 -1.53 12.30 10.06
N LEU A 230 -0.97 11.90 8.92
CA LEU A 230 0.30 12.47 8.44
C LEU A 230 0.19 13.97 8.12
N LEU A 231 -1.01 14.45 7.85
CA LEU A 231 -1.31 15.86 7.54
C LEU A 231 -1.89 16.64 8.72
N ASP A 232 -1.90 16.08 9.94
CA ASP A 232 -2.29 16.81 11.14
C ASP A 232 -1.30 17.96 11.42
N ASP A 233 -1.81 19.14 11.71
CA ASP A 233 -0.97 20.28 12.07
C ASP A 233 -0.32 20.09 13.46
N PRO A 234 0.74 20.85 13.80
CA PRO A 234 1.47 20.69 15.06
C PRO A 234 0.61 20.84 16.30
N LYS A 235 -0.42 21.71 16.26
CA LYS A 235 -1.35 21.93 17.39
C LYS A 235 -2.22 20.68 17.58
N THR A 236 -2.75 20.14 16.51
CA THR A 236 -3.55 18.90 16.51
C THR A 236 -2.73 17.70 16.99
N ILE A 237 -1.48 17.54 16.54
CA ILE A 237 -0.58 16.50 17.02
C ILE A 237 -0.37 16.62 18.53
N LYS A 238 -0.04 17.82 19.01
CA LYS A 238 0.16 18.10 20.44
C LYS A 238 -1.07 17.74 21.27
N GLN A 239 -2.26 18.13 20.82
CA GLN A 239 -3.52 17.82 21.51
C GLN A 239 -3.76 16.31 21.58
N LYS A 240 -3.60 15.58 20.49
CA LYS A 240 -3.79 14.13 20.43
C LYS A 240 -2.83 13.39 21.34
N ILE A 241 -1.54 13.75 21.32
CA ILE A 241 -0.54 13.15 22.21
C ILE A 241 -0.82 13.48 23.68
N ALA A 242 -1.22 14.72 24.00
CA ALA A 242 -1.57 15.10 25.38
C ALA A 242 -2.69 14.22 25.94
N HIS A 243 -3.73 13.90 25.12
CA HIS A 243 -4.87 13.07 25.52
C HIS A 243 -4.65 11.56 25.36
N ALA A 244 -3.52 11.13 24.80
CA ALA A 244 -3.21 9.72 24.65
C ALA A 244 -3.22 9.01 26.01
N THR A 245 -3.81 7.80 26.02
CA THR A 245 -3.98 6.98 27.22
C THR A 245 -2.64 6.59 27.83
N THR A 246 -2.51 6.79 29.14
CA THR A 246 -1.38 6.34 29.98
C THR A 246 -1.95 5.84 31.30
N ASP A 247 -1.13 5.13 32.08
CA ASP A 247 -1.47 4.67 33.43
C ASP A 247 -1.15 5.70 34.53
N SER A 248 -1.34 5.32 35.78
CA SER A 248 -1.08 6.16 36.97
C SER A 248 0.31 5.98 37.60
N GLN A 249 1.15 5.05 37.08
CA GLN A 249 2.43 4.71 37.70
C GLN A 249 3.52 5.76 37.50
N ARG A 250 3.39 6.61 36.49
CA ARG A 250 4.33 7.69 36.13
C ARG A 250 5.76 7.22 35.76
N LEU A 251 5.99 5.91 35.66
CA LEU A 251 7.26 5.33 35.25
C LEU A 251 7.32 5.21 33.73
N VAL A 252 8.32 5.79 33.10
CA VAL A 252 8.56 5.67 31.67
C VAL A 252 9.43 4.44 31.41
N ALA A 253 8.78 3.31 31.13
CA ALA A 253 9.43 2.04 30.80
C ALA A 253 8.54 1.19 29.88
N PHE A 254 9.17 0.38 29.06
CA PHE A 254 8.46 -0.64 28.25
C PHE A 254 7.92 -1.74 29.16
N ASP A 255 6.63 -2.01 29.08
CA ASP A 255 5.96 -3.00 29.88
C ASP A 255 4.70 -3.50 29.13
N PRO A 256 4.62 -4.77 28.74
CA PRO A 256 3.45 -5.36 28.09
C PRO A 256 2.14 -5.19 28.85
N GLU A 257 2.20 -5.13 30.17
CA GLU A 257 1.03 -4.94 31.04
C GLU A 257 0.56 -3.47 31.07
N ARG A 258 1.30 -2.57 30.43
CA ARG A 258 1.08 -1.14 30.38
C ARG A 258 0.95 -0.64 28.95
N PRO A 259 -0.08 -1.07 28.19
CA PRO A 259 -0.16 -0.88 26.74
C PRO A 259 -0.18 0.59 26.30
N GLY A 260 -0.69 1.52 27.13
CA GLY A 260 -0.74 2.94 26.81
C GLY A 260 0.64 3.57 26.70
N ILE A 261 1.45 3.42 27.75
CA ILE A 261 2.82 3.95 27.76
C ILE A 261 3.70 3.23 26.75
N THR A 262 3.58 1.90 26.65
CA THR A 262 4.33 1.09 25.70
C THR A 262 4.06 1.50 24.25
N ASN A 263 2.80 1.85 23.92
CA ASN A 263 2.49 2.37 22.57
C ASN A 263 3.20 3.71 22.28
N LEU A 264 3.21 4.65 23.24
CA LEU A 264 3.93 5.92 23.05
C LEU A 264 5.43 5.74 22.91
N LEU A 265 6.01 4.83 23.69
CA LEU A 265 7.43 4.45 23.61
C LEU A 265 7.74 3.75 22.29
N THR A 266 6.86 2.87 21.80
CA THR A 266 7.00 2.21 20.49
C THR A 266 6.99 3.23 19.36
N ILE A 267 6.13 4.24 19.43
CA ILE A 267 6.13 5.34 18.44
C ILE A 267 7.44 6.12 18.53
N TYR A 268 7.89 6.46 19.73
CA TYR A 268 9.15 7.20 19.95
C TYR A 268 10.34 6.41 19.41
N GLN A 269 10.43 5.13 19.73
CA GLN A 269 11.44 4.20 19.24
C GLN A 269 11.46 4.15 17.70
N ALA A 270 10.29 4.00 17.07
CA ALA A 270 10.17 3.95 15.63
C ALA A 270 10.62 5.26 14.94
N LEU A 271 10.47 6.41 15.62
CA LEU A 271 10.88 7.71 15.10
C LEU A 271 12.37 7.98 15.29
N THR A 272 12.95 7.55 16.42
CA THR A 272 14.35 7.84 16.79
C THR A 272 15.32 6.76 16.35
N GLY A 273 14.86 5.51 16.26
CA GLY A 273 15.73 4.35 16.01
C GLY A 273 16.52 3.88 17.25
N GLN A 274 16.29 4.49 18.41
CA GLN A 274 16.93 4.13 19.67
C GLN A 274 16.46 2.76 20.17
N SER A 275 17.30 2.07 20.94
CA SER A 275 16.91 0.86 21.67
C SER A 275 15.98 1.20 22.86
N GLU A 276 15.26 0.20 23.36
CA GLU A 276 14.42 0.36 24.55
C GLU A 276 15.22 0.88 25.75
N GLN A 277 16.42 0.32 25.99
CA GLN A 277 17.31 0.73 27.07
C GLN A 277 17.77 2.18 26.97
N GLU A 278 18.07 2.67 25.77
CA GLU A 278 18.46 4.08 25.56
C GLU A 278 17.30 5.01 25.86
N ILE A 279 16.08 4.67 25.42
CA ILE A 279 14.86 5.45 25.67
C ILE A 279 14.53 5.46 27.18
N GLU A 280 14.57 4.31 27.85
CA GLU A 280 14.33 4.23 29.30
C GLU A 280 15.36 5.03 30.10
N SER A 281 16.62 5.01 29.68
CA SER A 281 17.69 5.81 30.30
C SER A 281 17.47 7.32 30.06
N GLU A 282 17.04 7.73 28.88
CA GLU A 282 16.72 9.12 28.53
C GLU A 282 15.61 9.68 29.46
N PHE A 283 14.60 8.86 29.76
CA PHE A 283 13.45 9.29 30.57
C PHE A 283 13.47 8.79 32.01
N ALA A 284 14.59 8.22 32.52
CA ALA A 284 14.68 7.63 33.86
C ALA A 284 14.28 8.55 35.01
N SER A 285 14.56 9.86 34.88
CA SER A 285 14.20 10.90 35.87
C SER A 285 13.02 11.79 35.46
N GLN A 286 12.34 11.45 34.35
CA GLN A 286 11.32 12.26 33.72
C GLN A 286 9.94 11.59 33.82
N GLY A 287 8.89 12.39 33.66
CA GLY A 287 7.50 11.90 33.70
C GLY A 287 6.86 11.76 32.34
N TYR A 288 5.59 11.33 32.32
CA TYR A 288 4.81 11.22 31.07
C TYR A 288 4.67 12.55 30.32
N GLY A 289 4.67 13.67 31.04
CA GLY A 289 4.62 15.02 30.43
C GLY A 289 5.83 15.27 29.54
N ASP A 290 7.01 14.90 30.00
CA ASP A 290 8.27 15.06 29.27
C ASP A 290 8.34 14.14 28.08
N LEU A 291 7.99 12.85 28.23
CA LEU A 291 7.86 11.92 27.12
C LEU A 291 6.88 12.42 26.05
N LYS A 292 5.68 12.86 26.46
CA LYS A 292 4.66 13.37 25.52
C LYS A 292 5.14 14.64 24.79
N ALA A 293 5.90 15.49 25.46
CA ALA A 293 6.50 16.68 24.85
C ALA A 293 7.56 16.29 23.83
N ALA A 294 8.51 15.42 24.20
CA ALA A 294 9.55 14.91 23.32
C ALA A 294 8.97 14.16 22.11
N LEU A 295 7.97 13.30 22.34
CA LEU A 295 7.27 12.57 21.27
C LEU A 295 6.58 13.54 20.30
N THR A 296 5.93 14.58 20.81
CA THR A 296 5.28 15.61 19.99
C THR A 296 6.30 16.32 19.11
N GLU A 297 7.45 16.72 19.65
CA GLU A 297 8.53 17.36 18.91
C GLU A 297 9.08 16.45 17.81
N ARG A 298 9.32 15.17 18.10
CA ARG A 298 9.78 14.18 17.12
C ARG A 298 8.76 13.96 16.00
N LEU A 299 7.46 13.86 16.33
CA LEU A 299 6.40 13.75 15.35
C LEU A 299 6.33 14.97 14.43
N VAL A 300 6.31 16.18 14.99
CA VAL A 300 6.26 17.41 14.22
C VAL A 300 7.48 17.52 13.30
N THR A 301 8.68 17.27 13.81
CA THR A 301 9.93 17.32 13.03
C THR A 301 9.94 16.29 11.90
N THR A 302 9.45 15.07 12.16
CA THR A 302 9.38 14.00 11.16
C THR A 302 8.33 14.28 10.08
N LEU A 303 7.17 14.81 10.46
CA LEU A 303 6.06 15.01 9.52
C LEU A 303 6.16 16.32 8.73
N ALA A 304 6.85 17.34 9.26
CA ALA A 304 6.97 18.64 8.60
C ALA A 304 7.52 18.57 7.16
N PRO A 305 8.62 17.85 6.85
CA PRO A 305 9.13 17.75 5.49
C PRO A 305 8.16 16.99 4.56
N ILE A 306 7.44 15.98 5.09
CA ILE A 306 6.42 15.24 4.34
C ILE A 306 5.25 16.18 3.97
N GLN A 307 4.77 16.95 4.94
CA GLN A 307 3.69 17.91 4.75
C GLN A 307 4.07 19.04 3.77
N GLN A 308 5.29 19.53 3.88
CA GLN A 308 5.80 20.55 2.96
C GLN A 308 5.88 20.00 1.52
N ARG A 309 6.46 18.81 1.34
CA ARG A 309 6.56 18.18 0.03
C ARG A 309 5.19 17.82 -0.56
N HIS A 310 4.27 17.35 0.25
CA HIS A 310 2.88 17.11 -0.16
C HIS A 310 2.22 18.39 -0.68
N LYS A 311 2.36 19.50 0.03
CA LYS A 311 1.83 20.81 -0.38
C LYS A 311 2.45 21.30 -1.69
N GLU A 312 3.75 21.15 -1.87
CA GLU A 312 4.45 21.48 -3.12
C GLU A 312 3.90 20.70 -4.31
N LEU A 313 3.75 19.37 -4.16
CA LEU A 313 3.22 18.50 -5.20
C LEU A 313 1.78 18.87 -5.59
N LEU A 314 0.94 19.23 -4.62
CA LEU A 314 -0.43 19.68 -4.89
C LEU A 314 -0.51 21.09 -5.47
N SER A 315 0.53 21.89 -5.34
CA SER A 315 0.60 23.23 -5.99
C SER A 315 0.98 23.14 -7.48
N ASP A 316 1.51 21.98 -7.92
CA ASP A 316 1.85 21.70 -9.33
C ASP A 316 1.14 20.42 -9.82
N LEU A 317 -0.18 20.54 -9.99
CA LEU A 317 -1.01 19.41 -10.46
C LEU A 317 -0.61 18.91 -11.86
N PRO A 318 -0.18 19.72 -12.83
CA PRO A 318 0.29 19.20 -14.11
C PRO A 318 1.46 18.23 -13.98
N THR A 319 2.45 18.54 -13.14
CA THR A 319 3.59 17.64 -12.87
C THR A 319 3.15 16.38 -12.15
N LEU A 320 2.26 16.47 -11.14
CA LEU A 320 1.73 15.30 -10.44
C LEU A 320 0.93 14.38 -11.39
N ASP A 321 0.04 14.96 -12.19
CA ASP A 321 -0.76 14.21 -13.17
C ASP A 321 0.12 13.55 -14.26
N ALA A 322 1.23 14.20 -14.67
CA ALA A 322 2.21 13.62 -15.59
C ALA A 322 2.93 12.41 -14.99
N VAL A 323 3.29 12.46 -13.72
CA VAL A 323 3.89 11.31 -12.98
C VAL A 323 2.91 10.13 -12.95
N LEU A 324 1.65 10.37 -12.62
CA LEU A 324 0.62 9.33 -12.57
C LEU A 324 0.32 8.74 -13.94
N LYS A 325 0.29 9.58 -14.97
CA LYS A 325 0.15 9.13 -16.35
C LYS A 325 1.32 8.27 -16.79
N GLN A 326 2.55 8.70 -16.53
CA GLN A 326 3.74 7.93 -16.86
C GLN A 326 3.73 6.56 -16.15
N GLY A 327 3.34 6.51 -14.87
CA GLY A 327 3.17 5.26 -14.14
C GLY A 327 2.17 4.33 -14.81
N ALA A 328 1.00 4.85 -15.26
CA ALA A 328 0.01 4.08 -16.00
C ALA A 328 0.55 3.58 -17.35
N ASP A 329 1.24 4.45 -18.10
CA ASP A 329 1.81 4.11 -19.41
C ASP A 329 2.90 3.02 -19.29
N ASN A 330 3.68 3.02 -18.20
CA ASN A 330 4.69 1.99 -17.92
C ASN A 330 4.09 0.63 -17.59
N VAL A 331 2.98 0.58 -16.85
CA VAL A 331 2.38 -0.70 -16.40
C VAL A 331 1.36 -1.26 -17.40
N ARG A 332 0.77 -0.44 -18.25
CA ARG A 332 -0.25 -0.85 -19.24
C ARG A 332 0.22 -1.96 -20.17
N PRO A 333 1.46 -1.94 -20.73
CA PRO A 333 1.93 -3.04 -21.58
C PRO A 333 1.93 -4.39 -20.86
N ILE A 334 2.22 -4.41 -19.55
CA ILE A 334 2.20 -5.63 -18.74
C ILE A 334 0.77 -6.12 -18.55
N ALA A 335 -0.16 -5.21 -18.19
CA ALA A 335 -1.56 -5.51 -18.02
C ALA A 335 -2.19 -6.01 -19.34
N ALA A 336 -1.93 -5.30 -20.45
CA ALA A 336 -2.46 -5.65 -21.77
C ALA A 336 -1.94 -7.03 -22.24
N ALA A 337 -0.66 -7.33 -22.05
CA ALA A 337 -0.10 -8.63 -22.41
C ALA A 337 -0.74 -9.78 -21.61
N THR A 338 -0.96 -9.58 -20.30
CA THR A 338 -1.63 -10.58 -19.46
C THR A 338 -3.10 -10.75 -19.86
N LEU A 339 -3.81 -9.65 -20.08
CA LEU A 339 -5.21 -9.70 -20.53
C LEU A 339 -5.34 -10.38 -21.88
N GLN A 340 -4.47 -10.05 -22.85
CA GLN A 340 -4.48 -10.69 -24.16
C GLN A 340 -4.21 -12.20 -24.05
N HIS A 341 -3.23 -12.60 -23.26
CA HIS A 341 -2.95 -14.02 -23.02
C HIS A 341 -4.17 -14.74 -22.41
N VAL A 342 -4.86 -14.12 -21.45
CA VAL A 342 -6.11 -14.68 -20.92
C VAL A 342 -7.18 -14.82 -22.00
N LYS A 343 -7.36 -13.80 -22.84
CA LYS A 343 -8.34 -13.81 -23.96
C LYS A 343 -8.03 -14.93 -24.95
N ASP A 344 -6.76 -15.09 -25.33
CA ASP A 344 -6.33 -16.15 -26.24
C ASP A 344 -6.64 -17.55 -25.65
N VAL A 345 -6.37 -17.75 -24.37
CA VAL A 345 -6.62 -19.01 -23.66
C VAL A 345 -8.10 -19.37 -23.59
N ILE A 346 -8.99 -18.36 -23.39
CA ILE A 346 -10.44 -18.59 -23.29
C ILE A 346 -11.15 -18.50 -24.66
N GLY A 347 -10.44 -18.17 -25.74
CA GLY A 347 -11.02 -18.05 -27.08
C GLY A 347 -11.75 -16.74 -27.35
N LEU A 348 -11.46 -15.66 -26.60
CA LEU A 348 -11.90 -14.30 -26.87
C LEU A 348 -10.81 -13.62 -27.72
N GLY A 349 -10.97 -13.61 -29.02
CA GLY A 349 -10.01 -13.05 -29.97
C GLY A 349 -10.55 -11.86 -30.73
#